data_68aee1175d5d7db1d0ef82186191a7f3
#
_entry.id   68aee1175d5d7db1d0ef82186191a7f3
#
_cell.length_a   1.000
_cell.length_b   1.000
_cell.length_c   1.000
_cell.angle_alpha   90.00
_cell.angle_beta   90.00
_cell.angle_gamma   90.00
#
_symmetry.space_group_name_H-M   'P 1'
#
loop_
_entity.id
_entity.type
_entity.pdbx_description
1 polymer ?
#
loop_
_entity_poly.entity_id
_entity_poly.type
_entity_poly.pdbx_seq_one_letter_code
_entity_poly.pdbx_strand_id
1 'polypeptide(L)'
;METSGEDAEFDIEQWHQLLRDNRGGKLTIIVVAKKDGQWRQFKPFDIFVDKQRMKEWGVTYRMVAPGYELYGMQGLFQRCLSNFDEFAIYRTTEVPGSCVNCHTANATNPDEFTLHIRGEKGATLIRHQGKDDWMKSKNLEVGGPMVFPCWHPSGRF
;
A
#
# COMPACT_ATOMS: atom_id res chain seq x y z
N MET A 1 9.59 -19.68 -14.46
CA MET A 1 9.40 -19.72 -13.01
C MET A 1 8.37 -20.79 -12.70
N GLU A 2 8.62 -21.61 -11.71
CA GLU A 2 7.74 -22.67 -11.24
C GLU A 2 7.50 -22.50 -9.73
N THR A 3 6.27 -22.68 -9.30
CA THR A 3 5.87 -22.62 -7.88
C THR A 3 4.89 -23.75 -7.57
N SER A 4 4.89 -24.25 -6.36
CA SER A 4 3.94 -25.25 -5.87
C SER A 4 2.79 -24.66 -5.06
N GLY A 5 2.76 -23.33 -4.87
CA GLY A 5 1.74 -22.60 -4.10
C GLY A 5 0.73 -21.88 -4.99
N GLU A 6 -0.16 -21.14 -4.36
CA GLU A 6 -1.12 -20.25 -5.02
C GLU A 6 -0.47 -18.94 -5.48
N ASP A 7 0.67 -18.59 -4.86
CA ASP A 7 1.43 -17.37 -5.15
C ASP A 7 2.69 -17.71 -5.94
N ALA A 8 3.05 -16.78 -6.81
CA ALA A 8 4.26 -16.86 -7.61
C ALA A 8 4.95 -15.49 -7.62
N GLU A 9 6.16 -15.45 -7.08
CA GLU A 9 7.00 -14.25 -7.08
C GLU A 9 8.22 -14.45 -7.96
N PHE A 10 8.57 -13.43 -8.73
CA PHE A 10 9.82 -13.40 -9.43
C PHE A 10 10.96 -13.10 -8.45
N ASP A 11 12.14 -13.65 -8.74
CA ASP A 11 13.36 -13.07 -8.19
C ASP A 11 13.44 -11.59 -8.56
N ILE A 12 13.73 -10.73 -7.58
CA ILE A 12 13.62 -9.27 -7.75
C ILE A 12 14.59 -8.74 -8.81
N GLU A 13 15.79 -9.29 -8.90
CA GLU A 13 16.77 -8.86 -9.89
C GLU A 13 16.37 -9.30 -11.29
N GLN A 14 15.84 -10.50 -11.45
CA GLN A 14 15.30 -10.99 -12.71
C GLN A 14 14.10 -10.15 -13.14
N TRP A 15 13.22 -9.79 -12.21
CA TRP A 15 12.10 -8.90 -12.48
C TRP A 15 12.55 -7.52 -12.95
N HIS A 16 13.50 -6.92 -12.26
CA HIS A 16 14.07 -5.63 -12.67
C HIS A 16 14.75 -5.70 -14.03
N GLN A 17 15.45 -6.76 -14.33
CA GLN A 17 16.07 -6.96 -15.63
C GLN A 17 15.01 -7.07 -16.72
N LEU A 18 14.00 -7.88 -16.51
CA LEU A 18 12.88 -8.05 -17.43
C LEU A 18 12.20 -6.72 -17.77
N LEU A 19 11.95 -5.88 -16.74
CA LEU A 19 11.36 -4.56 -16.92
C LEU A 19 12.30 -3.59 -17.68
N ARG A 20 13.60 -3.65 -17.39
CA ARG A 20 14.59 -2.81 -18.11
C ARG A 20 14.64 -3.13 -19.60
N ASP A 21 14.68 -4.42 -19.92
CA ASP A 21 14.83 -4.91 -21.29
C ASP A 21 13.58 -4.67 -22.15
N ASN A 22 12.43 -4.54 -21.50
CA ASN A 22 11.13 -4.36 -22.19
C ASN A 22 10.53 -2.96 -22.00
N ARG A 23 11.33 -1.98 -21.64
CA ARG A 23 10.87 -0.60 -21.41
C ARG A 23 10.22 0.01 -22.65
N GLY A 24 9.00 0.52 -22.49
CA GLY A 24 8.17 1.04 -23.57
C GLY A 24 7.57 -0.06 -24.47
N GLY A 25 7.75 -1.31 -24.09
CA GLY A 25 7.26 -2.49 -24.77
C GLY A 25 6.17 -3.21 -24.01
N LYS A 26 5.98 -4.45 -24.37
CA LYS A 26 4.93 -5.32 -23.89
C LYS A 26 5.51 -6.65 -23.41
N LEU A 27 5.03 -7.13 -22.27
CA LEU A 27 5.27 -8.48 -21.76
C LEU A 27 3.99 -9.27 -21.85
N THR A 28 4.06 -10.45 -22.43
CA THR A 28 2.94 -11.40 -22.45
C THR A 28 3.13 -12.40 -21.33
N ILE A 29 2.16 -12.46 -20.43
CA ILE A 29 2.14 -13.40 -19.31
C ILE A 29 1.35 -14.63 -19.72
N ILE A 30 1.97 -15.80 -19.58
CA ILE A 30 1.36 -17.10 -19.81
C ILE A 30 1.39 -17.87 -18.50
N VAL A 31 0.22 -18.19 -17.98
CA VAL A 31 0.07 -19.00 -16.77
C VAL A 31 -0.28 -20.41 -17.17
N VAL A 32 0.48 -21.36 -16.66
CA VAL A 32 0.23 -22.79 -16.82
C VAL A 32 0.15 -23.42 -15.43
N ALA A 33 -0.93 -24.10 -15.13
CA ALA A 33 -1.11 -24.76 -13.84
C ALA A 33 -1.45 -26.24 -14.03
N LYS A 34 -1.00 -27.05 -13.07
CA LYS A 34 -1.30 -28.49 -13.01
C LYS A 34 -2.38 -28.73 -11.97
N LYS A 35 -3.49 -29.32 -12.40
CA LYS A 35 -4.57 -29.77 -11.50
C LYS A 35 -4.96 -31.20 -11.87
N ASP A 36 -5.08 -32.06 -10.89
CA ASP A 36 -5.46 -33.48 -11.06
C ASP A 36 -4.58 -34.21 -12.08
N GLY A 37 -3.27 -33.93 -12.04
CA GLY A 37 -2.29 -34.55 -12.95
C GLY A 37 -2.24 -33.95 -14.36
N GLN A 38 -3.16 -33.08 -14.73
CA GLN A 38 -3.25 -32.45 -16.04
C GLN A 38 -2.76 -31.01 -16.06
N TRP A 39 -1.95 -30.65 -17.04
CA TRP A 39 -1.52 -29.29 -17.29
C TRP A 39 -2.59 -28.51 -18.06
N ARG A 40 -2.88 -27.31 -17.61
CA ARG A 40 -3.80 -26.37 -18.25
C ARG A 40 -3.13 -25.03 -18.43
N GLN A 41 -3.21 -24.49 -19.63
CA GLN A 41 -2.77 -23.14 -19.92
C GLN A 41 -3.96 -22.20 -19.85
N PHE A 42 -3.80 -21.10 -19.11
CA PHE A 42 -4.79 -20.01 -19.06
C PHE A 42 -4.60 -19.09 -20.27
N LYS A 43 -5.63 -18.28 -20.53
CA LYS A 43 -5.55 -17.29 -21.61
C LYS A 43 -4.41 -16.32 -21.32
N PRO A 44 -3.46 -16.16 -22.24
CA PRO A 44 -2.40 -15.15 -22.07
C PRO A 44 -2.96 -13.75 -21.91
N PHE A 45 -2.27 -12.92 -21.15
CA PHE A 45 -2.57 -11.50 -21.03
C PHE A 45 -1.30 -10.67 -21.14
N ASP A 46 -1.47 -9.42 -21.57
CA ASP A 46 -0.36 -8.50 -21.79
C ASP A 46 -0.30 -7.46 -20.66
N ILE A 47 0.92 -7.14 -20.24
CA ILE A 47 1.23 -5.97 -19.45
C ILE A 47 2.16 -5.05 -20.24
N PHE A 48 1.99 -3.74 -20.06
CA PHE A 48 2.82 -2.75 -20.75
C PHE A 48 3.80 -2.14 -19.76
N VAL A 49 5.07 -2.09 -20.16
CA VAL A 49 6.14 -1.49 -19.37
C VAL A 49 6.30 -0.04 -19.82
N ASP A 50 6.08 0.90 -18.90
CA ASP A 50 6.20 2.32 -19.22
C ASP A 50 7.61 2.69 -19.69
N LYS A 51 7.70 3.70 -20.53
CA LYS A 51 8.98 4.28 -20.97
C LYS A 51 9.67 5.05 -19.85
N GLN A 52 8.89 5.63 -18.94
CA GLN A 52 9.41 6.40 -17.83
C GLN A 52 10.05 5.48 -16.78
N ARG A 53 11.17 5.91 -16.26
CA ARG A 53 11.77 5.27 -15.10
C ARG A 53 11.08 5.80 -13.84
N MET A 54 10.41 4.94 -13.12
CA MET A 54 9.96 5.28 -11.78
C MET A 54 11.15 5.44 -10.85
N LYS A 55 11.10 6.46 -10.02
CA LYS A 55 11.96 6.52 -8.83
C LYS A 55 11.46 5.47 -7.84
N GLU A 56 12.30 5.06 -6.91
CA GLU A 56 11.91 4.19 -5.81
C GLU A 56 10.89 4.91 -4.93
N TRP A 57 9.64 4.49 -5.01
CA TRP A 57 8.54 5.10 -4.28
C TRP A 57 7.68 4.03 -3.64
N GLY A 58 7.08 4.37 -2.50
CA GLY A 58 6.07 3.56 -1.86
C GLY A 58 4.67 3.98 -2.25
N VAL A 59 3.75 3.05 -2.12
CA VAL A 59 2.32 3.30 -2.17
C VAL A 59 1.73 2.97 -0.80
N THR A 60 1.07 3.96 -0.20
CA THR A 60 0.29 3.75 1.02
C THR A 60 -1.17 3.58 0.65
N TYR A 61 -1.79 2.52 1.11
CA TYR A 61 -3.17 2.18 0.79
C TYR A 61 -3.90 1.57 1.97
N ARG A 62 -5.21 1.71 1.96
CA ARG A 62 -6.08 1.10 2.95
C ARG A 62 -6.69 -0.18 2.40
N MET A 63 -6.57 -1.27 3.13
CA MET A 63 -7.34 -2.49 2.91
C MET A 63 -8.58 -2.47 3.77
N VAL A 64 -9.72 -2.71 3.14
CA VAL A 64 -11.02 -2.83 3.79
C VAL A 64 -11.60 -4.17 3.36
N ALA A 65 -11.81 -5.07 4.31
CA ALA A 65 -12.47 -6.32 4.02
C ALA A 65 -13.92 -6.06 3.55
N PRO A 66 -14.43 -6.80 2.58
CA PRO A 66 -15.79 -6.64 2.11
C PRO A 66 -16.79 -7.09 3.20
N GLY A 67 -17.84 -6.30 3.39
CA GLY A 67 -18.91 -6.59 4.34
C GLY A 67 -18.79 -5.85 5.67
N TYR A 68 -19.95 -5.57 6.28
CA TYR A 68 -20.03 -4.84 7.54
C TYR A 68 -19.47 -5.65 8.72
N GLU A 69 -19.57 -6.96 8.68
CA GLU A 69 -19.04 -7.85 9.72
C GLU A 69 -17.53 -7.76 9.86
N LEU A 70 -16.86 -7.37 8.78
CA LEU A 70 -15.41 -7.27 8.72
C LEU A 70 -14.89 -5.84 8.86
N TYR A 71 -15.75 -4.89 9.22
CA TYR A 71 -15.38 -3.49 9.38
C TYR A 71 -14.24 -3.28 10.37
N GLY A 72 -14.13 -4.11 11.40
CA GLY A 72 -13.02 -4.12 12.35
C GLY A 72 -11.69 -4.69 11.80
N MET A 73 -11.68 -5.22 10.57
CA MET A 73 -10.49 -5.82 9.94
C MET A 73 -9.87 -4.89 8.89
N GLN A 74 -9.78 -3.63 9.20
CA GLN A 74 -9.14 -2.66 8.32
C GLN A 74 -7.65 -2.54 8.63
N GLY A 75 -6.88 -2.16 7.64
CA GLY A 75 -5.47 -1.84 7.82
C GLY A 75 -5.00 -0.79 6.84
N LEU A 76 -4.00 -0.04 7.27
CA LEU A 76 -3.21 0.82 6.42
C LEU A 76 -1.88 0.14 6.15
N PHE A 77 -1.57 -0.05 4.91
CA PHE A 77 -0.38 -0.76 4.44
C PHE A 77 0.45 0.14 3.56
N GLN A 78 1.73 -0.17 3.51
CA GLN A 78 2.66 0.44 2.59
C GLN A 78 3.40 -0.64 1.81
N ARG A 79 3.55 -0.43 0.52
CA ARG A 79 4.28 -1.30 -0.38
C ARG A 79 5.32 -0.49 -1.13
N CYS A 80 6.53 -1.02 -1.22
CA CYS A 80 7.55 -0.49 -2.10
C CYS A 80 7.22 -0.87 -3.56
N LEU A 81 7.42 0.06 -4.49
CA LEU A 81 7.19 -0.19 -5.92
C LEU A 81 8.40 -0.79 -6.63
N SER A 82 9.56 -0.80 -5.97
CA SER A 82 10.79 -1.38 -6.50
C SER A 82 11.05 -2.82 -6.06
N ASN A 83 10.23 -3.33 -5.13
CA ASN A 83 10.30 -4.72 -4.66
C ASN A 83 8.89 -5.26 -4.38
N PHE A 84 8.78 -6.44 -3.79
CA PHE A 84 7.51 -7.05 -3.42
C PHE A 84 7.15 -6.87 -1.94
N ASP A 85 7.95 -6.12 -1.18
CA ASP A 85 7.74 -5.93 0.25
C ASP A 85 6.47 -5.14 0.54
N GLU A 86 5.71 -5.66 1.50
CA GLU A 86 4.52 -5.03 2.05
C GLU A 86 4.61 -5.04 3.58
N PHE A 87 4.27 -3.93 4.21
CA PHE A 87 4.18 -3.87 5.65
C PHE A 87 2.97 -3.07 6.12
N ALA A 88 2.43 -3.46 7.26
CA ALA A 88 1.33 -2.75 7.88
C ALA A 88 1.86 -1.52 8.65
N ILE A 89 1.28 -0.36 8.36
CA ILE A 89 1.48 0.85 9.16
C ILE A 89 0.57 0.82 10.39
N TYR A 90 -0.67 0.34 10.20
CA TYR A 90 -1.69 0.29 11.24
C TYR A 90 -2.71 -0.82 10.93
N ARG A 91 -3.11 -1.55 11.95
CA ARG A 91 -4.20 -2.54 11.87
C ARG A 91 -5.25 -2.28 12.93
N THR A 92 -6.51 -2.20 12.54
CA THR A 92 -7.61 -2.02 13.51
C THR A 92 -7.78 -3.22 14.44
N THR A 93 -7.33 -4.40 14.02
CA THR A 93 -7.31 -5.61 14.87
C THR A 93 -6.38 -5.49 16.08
N GLU A 94 -5.36 -4.64 16.02
CA GLU A 94 -4.45 -4.36 17.12
C GLU A 94 -5.01 -3.34 18.11
N VAL A 95 -5.99 -2.55 17.66
CA VAL A 95 -6.68 -1.55 18.47
C VAL A 95 -8.19 -1.68 18.29
N PRO A 96 -8.83 -2.63 18.97
CA PRO A 96 -10.28 -2.88 18.83
C PRO A 96 -11.10 -1.61 19.06
N GLY A 97 -12.19 -1.49 18.31
CA GLY A 97 -13.08 -0.31 18.35
C GLY A 97 -12.52 0.91 17.61
N SER A 98 -11.44 0.74 16.87
CA SER A 98 -10.86 1.80 16.02
C SER A 98 -11.18 1.61 14.54
N CYS A 99 -11.05 2.69 13.80
CA CYS A 99 -11.10 2.72 12.33
C CYS A 99 -9.98 3.64 11.84
N VAL A 100 -9.23 3.23 10.85
CA VAL A 100 -8.17 4.05 10.25
C VAL A 100 -8.59 4.54 8.87
N ASN A 101 -8.37 5.82 8.62
CA ASN A 101 -8.65 6.45 7.32
C ASN A 101 -7.88 7.77 7.17
N CYS A 102 -8.21 8.51 6.11
CA CYS A 102 -7.71 9.86 5.87
C CYS A 102 -6.18 9.93 5.95
N HIS A 103 -5.51 9.00 5.25
CA HIS A 103 -4.07 9.03 5.11
C HIS A 103 -3.68 9.87 3.88
N THR A 104 -2.58 10.57 3.98
CA THR A 104 -1.98 11.31 2.86
C THR A 104 -0.47 11.41 3.04
N ALA A 105 0.26 11.15 1.96
CA ALA A 105 1.69 11.31 1.95
C ALA A 105 2.10 12.76 1.66
N ASN A 106 3.24 13.19 2.16
CA ASN A 106 3.85 14.46 1.80
C ASN A 106 4.41 14.37 0.37
N ALA A 107 3.68 14.95 -0.56
CA ALA A 107 3.95 14.81 -2.00
C ALA A 107 4.04 13.33 -2.38
N THR A 108 5.24 12.83 -2.58
CA THR A 108 5.52 11.47 -3.04
C THR A 108 6.45 10.73 -2.08
N ASN A 109 6.67 11.28 -0.89
CA ASN A 109 7.53 10.67 0.12
C ASN A 109 6.72 9.69 0.98
N PRO A 110 6.94 8.38 0.87
CA PRO A 110 6.20 7.38 1.64
C PRO A 110 6.57 7.39 3.14
N ASP A 111 7.72 7.96 3.49
CA ASP A 111 8.20 8.05 4.88
C ASP A 111 7.66 9.29 5.61
N GLU A 112 6.94 10.14 4.91
CA GLU A 112 6.31 11.33 5.45
C GLU A 112 4.82 11.31 5.15
N PHE A 113 4.01 11.10 6.16
CA PHE A 113 2.56 10.98 5.96
C PHE A 113 1.78 11.37 7.21
N THR A 114 0.49 11.59 7.00
CA THR A 114 -0.50 11.69 8.06
C THR A 114 -1.50 10.55 7.93
N LEU A 115 -2.06 10.12 9.06
CA LEU A 115 -3.22 9.25 9.12
C LEU A 115 -4.11 9.64 10.29
N HIS A 116 -5.41 9.37 10.17
CA HIS A 116 -6.36 9.62 11.24
C HIS A 116 -7.00 8.33 11.72
N ILE A 117 -6.98 8.12 13.04
CA ILE A 117 -7.62 7.00 13.74
C ILE A 117 -8.86 7.51 14.41
N ARG A 118 -9.99 6.88 14.17
CA ARG A 118 -11.27 7.13 14.85
C ARG A 118 -11.52 6.07 15.91
N GLY A 119 -12.36 6.41 16.90
CA GLY A 119 -12.75 5.53 17.99
C GLY A 119 -12.36 6.11 19.34
N GLU A 120 -12.46 5.30 20.40
CA GLU A 120 -12.16 5.75 21.77
C GLU A 120 -10.72 6.29 21.94
N LYS A 121 -9.78 5.71 21.20
CA LYS A 121 -8.38 6.13 21.15
C LYS A 121 -8.07 6.99 19.92
N GLY A 122 -9.06 7.78 19.47
CA GLY A 122 -8.95 8.61 18.29
C GLY A 122 -7.77 9.58 18.36
N ALA A 123 -6.95 9.57 17.32
CA ALA A 123 -5.77 10.42 17.19
C ALA A 123 -5.38 10.62 15.73
N THR A 124 -4.66 11.68 15.45
CA THR A 124 -3.98 11.88 14.16
C THR A 124 -2.49 11.69 14.36
N LEU A 125 -1.90 10.80 13.56
CA LEU A 125 -0.46 10.67 13.44
C LEU A 125 0.04 11.59 12.34
N ILE A 126 1.11 12.28 12.64
CA ILE A 126 1.91 13.04 11.68
C ILE A 126 3.32 12.48 11.73
N ARG A 127 3.77 11.83 10.66
CA ARG A 127 5.16 11.40 10.52
C ARG A 127 5.88 12.37 9.61
N HIS A 128 6.89 13.04 10.16
CA HIS A 128 7.68 14.02 9.41
C HIS A 128 9.13 14.01 9.88
N GLN A 129 10.07 13.98 8.96
CA GLN A 129 11.52 13.96 9.25
C GLN A 129 11.94 12.85 10.25
N GLY A 130 11.34 11.66 10.10
CA GLY A 130 11.63 10.50 10.95
C GLY A 130 11.07 10.60 12.36
N LYS A 131 10.18 11.56 12.64
CA LYS A 131 9.51 11.73 13.94
C LYS A 131 8.01 11.49 13.80
N ASP A 132 7.43 10.90 14.82
CA ASP A 132 6.00 10.65 14.94
C ASP A 132 5.39 11.57 15.99
N ASP A 133 4.54 12.48 15.55
CA ASP A 133 3.74 13.34 16.43
C ASP A 133 2.29 12.86 16.46
N TRP A 134 1.78 12.61 17.68
CA TRP A 134 0.43 12.15 17.91
C TRP A 134 -0.45 13.23 18.50
N MET A 135 -1.47 13.63 17.76
CA MET A 135 -2.47 14.61 18.20
C MET A 135 -3.77 13.89 18.57
N LYS A 136 -4.10 13.89 19.87
CA LYS A 136 -5.37 13.33 20.34
C LYS A 136 -6.53 14.19 19.87
N SER A 137 -7.57 13.59 19.33
CA SER A 137 -8.75 14.32 18.83
C SER A 137 -9.45 15.18 19.87
N LYS A 138 -9.35 14.82 21.17
CA LYS A 138 -9.91 15.59 22.28
C LYS A 138 -9.14 16.87 22.60
N ASN A 139 -7.91 17.01 22.16
CA ASN A 139 -7.03 18.14 22.47
C ASN A 139 -7.03 19.22 21.39
N LEU A 140 -7.77 19.02 20.32
CA LEU A 140 -7.89 20.00 19.25
C LEU A 140 -8.94 21.04 19.68
N GLU A 141 -8.49 22.21 20.09
CA GLU A 141 -9.34 23.36 20.47
C GLU A 141 -10.26 23.83 19.34
N VAL A 142 -9.96 23.42 18.12
CA VAL A 142 -10.70 23.77 16.91
C VAL A 142 -11.57 22.61 16.46
N GLY A 143 -12.51 22.20 17.31
CA GLY A 143 -13.79 21.61 16.90
C GLY A 143 -13.78 20.31 16.12
N GLY A 144 -12.79 19.43 16.18
CA GLY A 144 -12.95 18.11 15.60
C GLY A 144 -11.67 17.39 15.20
N PRO A 145 -11.80 16.10 14.85
CA PRO A 145 -10.66 15.33 14.37
C PRO A 145 -10.14 15.89 13.05
N MET A 146 -8.84 15.83 12.82
CA MET A 146 -8.22 16.17 11.53
C MET A 146 -8.58 15.11 10.49
N VAL A 147 -9.76 15.26 9.89
CA VAL A 147 -10.22 14.43 8.77
C VAL A 147 -9.84 15.12 7.46
N PHE A 148 -9.46 14.31 6.47
CA PHE A 148 -8.98 14.79 5.17
C PHE A 148 -7.78 15.75 5.25
N PRO A 149 -6.71 15.37 5.95
CA PRO A 149 -5.50 16.19 6.01
C PRO A 149 -4.89 16.35 4.63
N CYS A 150 -4.27 17.49 4.41
CA CYS A 150 -3.56 17.81 3.18
C CYS A 150 -2.24 18.47 3.52
N TRP A 151 -1.17 18.02 2.93
CA TRP A 151 0.12 18.66 3.06
C TRP A 151 0.18 19.94 2.23
N HIS A 152 0.74 20.98 2.78
CA HIS A 152 1.04 22.17 2.01
C HIS A 152 2.11 21.83 0.95
N PRO A 153 2.06 22.42 -0.27
CA PRO A 153 3.05 22.13 -1.32
C PRO A 153 4.52 22.36 -0.92
N SER A 154 4.77 23.17 0.10
CA SER A 154 6.12 23.35 0.65
C SER A 154 6.58 22.21 1.58
N GLY A 155 5.78 21.19 1.79
CA GLY A 155 6.06 20.10 2.73
C GLY A 155 5.87 20.46 4.21
N ARG A 156 5.22 21.60 4.50
CA ARG A 156 4.85 22.00 5.85
C ARG A 156 3.37 21.70 6.11
N PHE A 157 2.98 21.63 7.37
CA PHE A 157 1.58 21.59 7.80
C PHE A 157 0.99 22.98 7.80
#